data_6ee88ee5dc6941bbbf1d4289ce4e8c09
#
_entry.id   6ee88ee5dc6941bbbf1d4289ce4e8c09
#
_cell.length_a   1.000
_cell.length_b   1.000
_cell.length_c   1.000
_cell.angle_alpha   90.00
_cell.angle_beta   90.00
_cell.angle_gamma   90.00
#
_symmetry.space_group_name_H-M   'P 1'
#
loop_
_entity.id
_entity.type
_entity.pdbx_description
1 polymer ?
#
loop_
_entity_poly.entity_id
_entity_poly.type
_entity_poly.pdbx_seq_one_letter_code
_entity_poly.pdbx_strand_id
1 'polypeptide(L)'
;MLEEFPETLVNIEWHSAGYTPGDSDFADCYYYDSFGACYGVRGSMYGVGGIPHTQWNGVESFVGGWGGANWEPAYDNFVPIYLSMVGADTPYDIIINGLKEDLQVTYEITVSLDADMSNANKKVEIIVVEDKIMSYWGAVGIDHNARNVGRHWLVTEDLDVMYEGESQTFTGSFEIDGEAWNQDSVKIISLVQDYDTYEIFQVQQLNVNEFDTDQDGIMNNDDNCMTDYNPGQEDIDGDGMGDACDICDNANIFIPGNVNGDLWWYDTGNLDPTVSVDIFDVLSLADIVTSGDQESCGYQAGDLTGEGDVNIIDIIALVSMILDGTLGNVSLNQAGDSIL
;
A
#
# COMPACT_ATOMS: atom_id res chain seq x y z
N MET A 1 5.26 20.51 15.22
CA MET A 1 5.42 19.19 15.87
C MET A 1 5.33 18.04 14.87
N LEU A 2 4.24 17.85 14.12
CA LEU A 2 4.12 16.72 13.18
C LEU A 2 5.20 16.72 12.07
N GLU A 3 5.64 17.89 11.62
CA GLU A 3 6.73 18.02 10.65
C GLU A 3 8.14 17.94 11.29
N GLU A 4 8.22 18.09 12.59
CA GLU A 4 9.47 18.03 13.35
C GLU A 4 9.74 16.62 13.88
N PHE A 5 8.67 15.89 14.20
CA PHE A 5 8.71 14.52 14.77
C PHE A 5 7.87 13.53 13.94
N PRO A 6 8.10 13.42 12.63
CA PRO A 6 7.23 12.64 11.75
C PRO A 6 7.25 11.14 12.05
N GLU A 7 8.38 10.62 12.55
CA GLU A 7 8.58 9.19 12.81
C GLU A 7 8.06 8.73 14.18
N THR A 8 7.77 9.69 15.07
CA THR A 8 7.47 9.36 16.48
C THR A 8 6.21 10.02 17.00
N LEU A 9 5.55 10.85 16.21
CA LEU A 9 4.32 11.52 16.56
C LEU A 9 3.24 11.27 15.52
N VAL A 10 2.24 10.49 15.89
CA VAL A 10 1.03 10.25 15.10
C VAL A 10 -0.13 10.99 15.76
N ASN A 11 -0.89 11.77 14.98
CA ASN A 11 -2.12 12.40 15.45
C ASN A 11 -3.34 11.85 14.73
N ILE A 12 -4.51 11.95 15.35
CA ILE A 12 -5.81 11.76 14.71
C ILE A 12 -6.69 12.93 15.11
N GLU A 13 -7.23 13.65 14.13
CA GLU A 13 -8.16 14.73 14.35
C GLU A 13 -9.61 14.23 14.22
N TRP A 14 -10.38 14.38 15.30
CA TRP A 14 -11.79 14.03 15.34
C TRP A 14 -12.63 15.28 15.31
N HIS A 15 -13.35 15.50 14.22
CA HIS A 15 -14.17 16.68 14.01
C HIS A 15 -15.63 16.46 14.43
N SER A 16 -16.21 17.48 15.08
CA SER A 16 -17.63 17.48 15.48
C SER A 16 -18.47 18.17 14.43
N ALA A 17 -19.48 17.49 13.90
CA ALA A 17 -20.42 18.00 12.90
C ALA A 17 -21.12 19.32 13.24
N GLY A 18 -21.07 19.75 14.49
CA GLY A 18 -21.81 20.96 14.97
C GLY A 18 -21.00 22.24 14.99
N TYR A 19 -19.68 22.22 14.73
CA TYR A 19 -18.78 23.35 14.99
C TYR A 19 -18.01 23.89 13.81
N THR A 20 -18.15 23.32 12.65
CA THR A 20 -17.52 23.78 11.42
C THR A 20 -18.57 24.24 10.41
N PRO A 21 -19.07 25.50 10.49
CA PRO A 21 -19.96 26.02 9.46
C PRO A 21 -19.19 26.16 8.15
N GLY A 22 -19.50 25.31 7.18
CA GLY A 22 -18.88 25.28 5.86
C GLY A 22 -17.96 24.09 5.61
N ASP A 23 -17.58 23.33 6.63
CA ASP A 23 -16.76 22.13 6.52
C ASP A 23 -17.56 20.86 6.88
N SER A 24 -18.65 20.59 6.17
CA SER A 24 -19.38 19.32 6.26
C SER A 24 -18.44 18.14 6.02
N ASP A 25 -17.41 18.35 5.22
CA ASP A 25 -16.46 17.36 4.74
C ASP A 25 -15.55 16.78 5.84
N PHE A 26 -15.34 17.50 6.96
CA PHE A 26 -14.52 17.01 8.08
C PHE A 26 -15.28 16.15 9.10
N ALA A 27 -16.59 16.24 9.13
CA ALA A 27 -17.41 15.49 10.07
C ALA A 27 -17.78 14.10 9.57
N ASP A 28 -17.45 13.81 8.34
CA ASP A 28 -17.80 12.56 7.66
C ASP A 28 -16.86 11.44 8.06
N CYS A 29 -16.99 10.99 9.30
CA CYS A 29 -16.31 9.82 9.82
C CYS A 29 -17.32 8.72 10.12
N TYR A 30 -17.09 7.54 9.55
CA TYR A 30 -17.88 6.34 9.80
C TYR A 30 -17.29 5.58 10.98
N TYR A 31 -18.09 5.40 12.04
CA TYR A 31 -17.78 4.47 13.11
C TYR A 31 -18.43 3.13 12.78
N TYR A 32 -17.62 2.16 12.34
CA TYR A 32 -18.12 0.96 11.69
C TYR A 32 -19.04 1.35 10.51
N ASP A 33 -20.35 1.10 10.63
CA ASP A 33 -21.37 1.44 9.64
C ASP A 33 -22.20 2.68 10.00
N SER A 34 -21.80 3.44 11.04
CA SER A 34 -22.56 4.57 11.56
C SER A 34 -21.92 5.91 11.21
N PHE A 35 -22.50 6.62 10.26
CA PHE A 35 -22.05 7.93 9.81
C PHE A 35 -22.01 8.96 10.94
N GLY A 36 -20.93 9.73 11.02
CA GLY A 36 -20.77 10.87 11.92
C GLY A 36 -20.60 10.53 13.40
N ALA A 37 -20.40 9.26 13.77
CA ALA A 37 -20.36 8.84 15.17
C ALA A 37 -18.96 8.88 15.82
N CYS A 38 -17.86 8.93 15.03
CA CYS A 38 -16.50 8.79 15.56
C CYS A 38 -16.16 9.80 16.67
N TYR A 39 -16.41 11.08 16.46
CA TYR A 39 -16.19 12.11 17.47
C TYR A 39 -16.95 11.83 18.77
N GLY A 40 -18.23 11.48 18.66
CA GLY A 40 -19.08 11.22 19.82
C GLY A 40 -18.60 10.02 20.64
N VAL A 41 -18.17 8.96 19.97
CA VAL A 41 -17.62 7.75 20.61
C VAL A 41 -16.31 8.08 21.31
N ARG A 42 -15.35 8.66 20.57
CA ARG A 42 -14.02 9.01 21.12
C ARG A 42 -14.09 10.06 22.22
N GLY A 43 -14.91 11.08 22.02
CA GLY A 43 -15.14 12.12 23.02
C GLY A 43 -15.78 11.60 24.31
N SER A 44 -16.69 10.62 24.21
CA SER A 44 -17.28 9.96 25.37
C SER A 44 -16.26 9.11 26.12
N MET A 45 -15.38 8.39 25.40
CA MET A 45 -14.33 7.56 25.97
C MET A 45 -13.40 8.38 26.87
N TYR A 46 -12.96 9.56 26.42
CA TYR A 46 -12.07 10.43 27.17
C TYR A 46 -12.78 11.51 28.01
N GLY A 47 -14.09 11.50 28.07
CA GLY A 47 -14.87 12.48 28.83
C GLY A 47 -14.68 13.91 28.33
N VAL A 48 -14.60 14.12 27.02
CA VAL A 48 -14.38 15.45 26.42
C VAL A 48 -15.51 16.38 26.74
N GLY A 49 -15.26 17.35 27.64
CA GLY A 49 -16.24 18.33 28.07
C GLY A 49 -16.14 19.69 27.38
N GLY A 50 -15.18 19.86 26.49
CA GLY A 50 -14.97 21.11 25.74
C GLY A 50 -13.92 20.92 24.65
N ILE A 51 -13.97 21.74 23.60
CA ILE A 51 -13.06 21.75 22.47
C ILE A 51 -12.38 23.11 22.30
N PRO A 52 -11.15 23.16 21.76
CA PRO A 52 -10.31 22.01 21.40
C PRO A 52 -9.86 21.22 22.63
N HIS A 53 -9.69 19.91 22.43
CA HIS A 53 -9.19 18.96 23.43
C HIS A 53 -8.15 18.07 22.75
N THR A 54 -6.97 17.94 23.35
CA THR A 54 -5.94 17.00 22.93
C THR A 54 -5.79 15.90 23.97
N GLN A 55 -5.64 14.66 23.51
CA GLN A 55 -5.39 13.49 24.33
C GLN A 55 -4.09 12.85 23.88
N TRP A 56 -3.15 12.68 24.82
CA TRP A 56 -1.80 12.16 24.57
C TRP A 56 -1.69 10.74 25.12
N ASN A 57 -1.33 9.79 24.25
CA ASN A 57 -1.27 8.35 24.54
C ASN A 57 -2.43 7.83 25.40
N GLY A 58 -3.61 8.45 25.27
CA GLY A 58 -4.80 8.06 26.02
C GLY A 58 -4.85 8.49 27.49
N VAL A 59 -3.76 8.96 28.09
CA VAL A 59 -3.62 9.16 29.55
C VAL A 59 -3.45 10.63 29.96
N GLU A 60 -2.88 11.48 29.14
CA GLU A 60 -2.68 12.89 29.45
C GLU A 60 -3.57 13.75 28.56
N SER A 61 -4.26 14.75 29.13
CA SER A 61 -5.18 15.60 28.39
C SER A 61 -4.85 17.08 28.53
N PHE A 62 -5.11 17.83 27.46
CA PHE A 62 -5.06 19.28 27.48
C PHE A 62 -6.33 19.86 26.85
N VAL A 63 -7.02 20.74 27.59
CA VAL A 63 -8.27 21.37 27.15
C VAL A 63 -8.04 22.85 26.95
N GLY A 64 -8.45 23.35 25.79
CA GLY A 64 -8.34 24.75 25.42
C GLY A 64 -7.41 24.98 24.24
N GLY A 65 -7.43 26.21 23.73
CA GLY A 65 -6.61 26.67 22.62
C GLY A 65 -6.22 28.11 22.83
N TRP A 66 -5.39 28.60 21.93
CA TRP A 66 -4.92 30.00 21.93
C TRP A 66 -5.64 30.76 20.83
N GLY A 67 -6.04 31.98 21.14
CA GLY A 67 -6.68 32.86 20.16
C GLY A 67 -5.68 33.37 19.12
N GLY A 68 -6.10 33.42 17.85
CA GLY A 68 -5.32 33.96 16.76
C GLY A 68 -4.43 32.93 16.03
N ALA A 69 -3.62 33.44 15.10
CA ALA A 69 -2.76 32.62 14.25
C ALA A 69 -1.41 32.24 14.90
N ASN A 70 -1.24 32.53 16.18
CA ASN A 70 0.01 32.25 16.89
C ASN A 70 0.00 30.81 17.43
N TRP A 71 0.89 29.98 16.92
CA TRP A 71 1.01 28.56 17.27
C TRP A 71 2.03 28.29 18.40
N GLU A 72 2.94 29.21 18.68
CA GLU A 72 4.02 29.02 19.65
C GLU A 72 3.52 28.64 21.06
N PRO A 73 2.47 29.25 21.60
CA PRO A 73 1.97 28.83 22.92
C PRO A 73 1.44 27.39 22.96
N ALA A 74 0.88 26.91 21.85
CA ALA A 74 0.48 25.50 21.74
C ALA A 74 1.70 24.60 21.76
N TYR A 75 2.69 24.93 20.95
CA TYR A 75 3.96 24.20 20.85
C TYR A 75 4.66 24.12 22.22
N ASP A 76 4.80 25.25 22.91
CA ASP A 76 5.47 25.33 24.22
C ASP A 76 4.79 24.47 25.29
N ASN A 77 3.48 24.21 25.17
CA ASN A 77 2.75 23.34 26.09
C ASN A 77 2.76 21.87 25.65
N PHE A 78 2.78 21.58 24.36
CA PHE A 78 2.68 20.21 23.85
C PHE A 78 4.02 19.48 23.80
N VAL A 79 5.11 20.20 23.48
CA VAL A 79 6.45 19.59 23.40
C VAL A 79 6.88 18.92 24.72
N PRO A 80 6.69 19.53 25.92
CA PRO A 80 7.02 18.84 27.16
C PRO A 80 6.23 17.56 27.39
N ILE A 81 4.94 17.52 27.00
CA ILE A 81 4.12 16.29 27.10
C ILE A 81 4.68 15.23 26.17
N TYR A 82 4.91 15.57 24.89
CA TYR A 82 5.51 14.67 23.91
C TYR A 82 6.86 14.12 24.39
N LEU A 83 7.78 14.99 24.83
CA LEU A 83 9.11 14.57 25.30
C LEU A 83 9.08 13.68 26.54
N SER A 84 8.00 13.73 27.34
CA SER A 84 7.83 12.83 28.48
C SER A 84 7.38 11.42 28.09
N MET A 85 6.88 11.24 26.87
CA MET A 85 6.28 9.99 26.39
C MET A 85 7.08 9.32 25.27
N VAL A 86 7.77 10.13 24.43
CA VAL A 86 8.55 9.60 23.31
C VAL A 86 9.69 8.72 23.79
N GLY A 87 9.89 7.57 23.12
CA GLY A 87 10.94 6.61 23.45
C GLY A 87 10.64 5.76 24.69
N ALA A 88 9.40 5.75 25.18
CA ALA A 88 8.96 4.75 26.14
C ALA A 88 9.00 3.37 25.47
N ASP A 89 9.58 2.38 26.18
CA ASP A 89 9.61 1.02 25.67
C ASP A 89 8.20 0.44 25.59
N THR A 90 7.86 -0.18 24.48
CA THR A 90 6.62 -0.93 24.28
C THR A 90 6.97 -2.34 23.81
N PRO A 91 6.27 -3.37 24.29
CA PRO A 91 6.49 -4.74 23.81
C PRO A 91 5.72 -5.04 22.51
N TYR A 92 4.94 -4.09 22.02
CA TYR A 92 4.13 -4.26 20.82
C TYR A 92 4.85 -3.71 19.59
N ASP A 93 4.87 -4.51 18.52
CA ASP A 93 5.21 -4.06 17.18
C ASP A 93 3.98 -4.15 16.28
N ILE A 94 3.80 -3.20 15.38
CA ILE A 94 2.66 -3.13 14.44
C ILE A 94 3.20 -3.01 13.03
N ILE A 95 2.88 -3.98 12.20
CA ILE A 95 3.14 -3.92 10.75
C ILE A 95 1.81 -3.67 10.05
N ILE A 96 1.78 -2.65 9.20
CA ILE A 96 0.64 -2.33 8.33
C ILE A 96 1.04 -2.68 6.91
N ASN A 97 0.23 -3.49 6.25
CA ASN A 97 0.39 -3.87 4.86
C ASN A 97 -0.96 -3.95 4.15
N GLY A 98 -0.97 -4.12 2.84
CA GLY A 98 -2.20 -4.22 2.09
C GLY A 98 -2.02 -4.07 0.57
N LEU A 99 -3.14 -3.91 -0.10
CA LEU A 99 -3.20 -3.66 -1.54
C LEU A 99 -4.23 -2.58 -1.82
N LYS A 100 -3.87 -1.61 -2.66
CA LYS A 100 -4.79 -0.59 -3.17
C LYS A 100 -5.01 -0.81 -4.67
N GLU A 101 -6.24 -1.12 -5.05
CA GLU A 101 -6.68 -1.23 -6.43
C GLU A 101 -7.73 -0.13 -6.70
N ASP A 102 -7.38 0.89 -7.44
CA ASP A 102 -8.20 2.08 -7.67
C ASP A 102 -8.66 2.72 -6.34
N LEU A 103 -9.96 2.60 -6.00
CA LEU A 103 -10.58 3.11 -4.78
C LEU A 103 -10.75 2.03 -3.69
N GLN A 104 -10.54 0.77 -4.03
CA GLN A 104 -10.63 -0.33 -3.08
C GLN A 104 -9.29 -0.53 -2.39
N VAL A 105 -9.33 -0.62 -1.07
CA VAL A 105 -8.17 -0.89 -0.24
C VAL A 105 -8.45 -2.13 0.59
N THR A 106 -7.60 -3.14 0.46
CA THR A 106 -7.52 -4.25 1.41
C THR A 106 -6.33 -4.03 2.33
N TYR A 107 -6.44 -4.42 3.58
CA TYR A 107 -5.36 -4.28 4.55
C TYR A 107 -5.13 -5.55 5.33
N GLU A 108 -3.90 -5.72 5.73
CA GLU A 108 -3.43 -6.71 6.69
C GLU A 108 -2.58 -6.01 7.75
N ILE A 109 -2.99 -6.12 9.01
CA ILE A 109 -2.28 -5.49 10.13
C ILE A 109 -1.90 -6.58 11.10
N THR A 110 -0.60 -6.75 11.31
CA THR A 110 -0.05 -7.73 12.25
C THR A 110 0.49 -7.01 13.47
N VAL A 111 0.01 -7.43 14.63
CA VAL A 111 0.52 -7.01 15.94
C VAL A 111 1.30 -8.16 16.54
N SER A 112 2.55 -7.94 16.90
CA SER A 112 3.43 -8.93 17.55
C SER A 112 3.95 -8.46 18.90
N LEU A 113 4.40 -9.41 19.72
CA LEU A 113 4.95 -9.18 21.04
C LEU A 113 6.43 -9.53 21.12
N ASP A 114 7.25 -8.59 21.61
CA ASP A 114 8.68 -8.75 21.91
C ASP A 114 8.94 -9.16 23.38
N ALA A 115 7.90 -9.18 24.22
CA ALA A 115 7.97 -9.62 25.63
C ALA A 115 6.59 -10.07 26.12
N ASP A 116 6.58 -10.93 27.15
CA ASP A 116 5.34 -11.39 27.78
C ASP A 116 4.53 -10.23 28.36
N MET A 117 3.24 -10.20 28.07
CA MET A 117 2.31 -9.18 28.54
C MET A 117 1.02 -9.77 29.08
N SER A 118 0.41 -9.06 30.02
CA SER A 118 -0.97 -9.31 30.41
C SER A 118 -1.92 -8.57 29.46
N ASN A 119 -2.73 -9.30 28.72
CA ASN A 119 -3.65 -8.73 27.73
C ASN A 119 -5.10 -8.57 28.22
N ALA A 120 -5.28 -8.40 29.52
CA ALA A 120 -6.62 -8.05 29.99
C ALA A 120 -7.05 -6.73 29.34
N ASN A 121 -8.11 -6.81 28.51
CA ASN A 121 -8.79 -5.67 27.87
C ASN A 121 -7.93 -4.79 26.93
N LYS A 122 -6.90 -5.38 26.30
CA LYS A 122 -6.17 -4.72 25.20
C LYS A 122 -6.92 -4.89 23.90
N LYS A 123 -7.01 -3.83 23.14
CA LYS A 123 -7.66 -3.83 21.83
C LYS A 123 -6.77 -3.23 20.77
N VAL A 124 -6.96 -3.71 19.56
CA VAL A 124 -6.43 -3.08 18.33
C VAL A 124 -7.53 -2.23 17.73
N GLU A 125 -7.21 -0.99 17.44
CA GLU A 125 -8.06 -0.10 16.65
C GLU A 125 -7.43 0.15 15.29
N ILE A 126 -8.26 0.14 14.25
CA ILE A 126 -7.84 0.42 12.87
C ILE A 126 -8.69 1.57 12.35
N ILE A 127 -8.03 2.63 11.93
CA ILE A 127 -8.65 3.91 11.60
C ILE A 127 -8.12 4.39 10.25
N VAL A 128 -9.00 4.75 9.35
CA VAL A 128 -8.66 5.45 8.09
C VAL A 128 -8.70 6.94 8.35
N VAL A 129 -7.67 7.63 7.91
CA VAL A 129 -7.56 9.08 8.01
C VAL A 129 -7.19 9.69 6.66
N GLU A 130 -7.54 10.95 6.49
CA GLU A 130 -7.07 11.76 5.37
C GLU A 130 -6.19 12.89 5.91
N ASP A 131 -4.97 13.00 5.38
CA ASP A 131 -4.00 14.00 5.80
C ASP A 131 -4.01 15.24 4.90
N LYS A 132 -3.58 16.38 5.44
CA LYS A 132 -3.35 17.64 4.72
C LYS A 132 -4.59 18.20 4.02
N ILE A 133 -5.76 18.12 4.66
CA ILE A 133 -6.97 18.72 4.14
C ILE A 133 -6.89 20.24 4.35
N MET A 134 -6.89 21.01 3.27
CA MET A 134 -6.93 22.48 3.35
C MET A 134 -8.31 22.95 3.80
N SER A 135 -8.38 23.61 4.91
CA SER A 135 -9.60 24.12 5.50
C SER A 135 -9.49 25.58 5.91
N TYR A 136 -10.61 26.31 5.80
CA TYR A 136 -10.71 27.68 6.29
C TYR A 136 -11.29 27.71 7.69
N TRP A 137 -10.47 28.06 8.68
CA TRP A 137 -10.94 28.20 10.04
C TRP A 137 -11.58 29.58 10.26
N GLY A 138 -12.89 29.64 10.07
CA GLY A 138 -13.68 30.89 10.13
C GLY A 138 -13.63 31.63 11.45
N ALA A 139 -13.41 30.94 12.57
CA ALA A 139 -13.26 31.57 13.90
C ALA A 139 -12.02 32.44 14.04
N VAL A 140 -10.98 32.16 13.27
CA VAL A 140 -9.67 32.87 13.30
C VAL A 140 -9.38 33.58 12.00
N GLY A 141 -10.08 33.23 10.91
CA GLY A 141 -9.93 33.84 9.60
C GLY A 141 -8.66 33.41 8.85
N ILE A 142 -8.19 32.19 9.04
CA ILE A 142 -7.01 31.64 8.41
C ILE A 142 -7.32 30.29 7.73
N ASP A 143 -6.60 30.02 6.65
CA ASP A 143 -6.52 28.67 6.09
C ASP A 143 -5.52 27.85 6.91
N HIS A 144 -5.83 26.58 7.14
CA HIS A 144 -4.94 25.63 7.79
C HIS A 144 -5.07 24.25 7.17
N ASN A 145 -4.01 23.46 7.30
CA ASN A 145 -4.04 22.05 6.95
C ASN A 145 -4.51 21.25 8.16
N ALA A 146 -5.69 20.66 8.05
CA ALA A 146 -6.12 19.63 9.00
C ALA A 146 -5.29 18.36 8.74
N ARG A 147 -4.88 17.69 9.81
CA ARG A 147 -3.90 16.61 9.75
C ARG A 147 -4.49 15.31 10.25
N ASN A 148 -4.41 14.25 9.44
CA ASN A 148 -4.92 12.92 9.78
C ASN A 148 -6.36 13.00 10.32
N VAL A 149 -7.26 13.58 9.54
CA VAL A 149 -8.69 13.68 9.89
C VAL A 149 -9.33 12.31 9.81
N GLY A 150 -9.96 11.85 10.89
CA GLY A 150 -10.63 10.56 10.94
C GLY A 150 -11.75 10.46 9.92
N ARG A 151 -11.65 9.51 9.01
CA ARG A 151 -12.64 9.23 7.96
C ARG A 151 -13.42 7.96 8.22
N HIS A 152 -12.77 6.92 8.71
CA HIS A 152 -13.42 5.65 9.01
C HIS A 152 -12.74 4.98 10.20
N TRP A 153 -13.49 4.65 11.23
CA TRP A 153 -13.03 3.80 12.32
C TRP A 153 -13.49 2.37 12.03
N LEU A 154 -12.61 1.59 11.42
CA LEU A 154 -12.94 0.29 10.83
C LEU A 154 -13.10 -0.81 11.86
N VAL A 155 -12.20 -0.85 12.87
CA VAL A 155 -12.06 -2.00 13.77
C VAL A 155 -11.80 -1.53 15.20
N THR A 156 -12.37 -2.26 16.13
CA THR A 156 -12.00 -2.32 17.55
C THR A 156 -12.16 -3.77 17.99
N GLU A 157 -11.07 -4.53 17.99
CA GLU A 157 -11.08 -5.96 18.32
C GLU A 157 -10.14 -6.28 19.47
N ASP A 158 -10.43 -7.38 20.17
CA ASP A 158 -9.60 -7.85 21.28
C ASP A 158 -8.25 -8.36 20.74
N LEU A 159 -7.18 -7.99 21.44
CA LEU A 159 -5.83 -8.49 21.19
C LEU A 159 -5.57 -9.66 22.14
N ASP A 160 -5.44 -10.87 21.59
CA ASP A 160 -5.38 -12.11 22.35
C ASP A 160 -3.95 -12.65 22.57
N VAL A 161 -2.91 -12.02 21.96
CA VAL A 161 -1.50 -12.40 22.14
C VAL A 161 -0.99 -12.03 23.55
N MET A 162 -0.23 -12.91 24.19
CA MET A 162 0.23 -12.75 25.58
C MET A 162 1.71 -13.02 25.77
N TYR A 163 2.35 -13.77 24.89
CA TYR A 163 3.71 -14.25 25.06
C TYR A 163 4.64 -13.70 23.99
N GLU A 164 5.91 -13.54 24.36
CA GLU A 164 6.99 -13.17 23.44
C GLU A 164 6.96 -14.07 22.17
N GLY A 165 7.01 -13.44 21.01
CA GLY A 165 7.00 -14.09 19.69
C GLY A 165 5.60 -14.45 19.17
N GLU A 166 4.53 -14.23 19.93
CA GLU A 166 3.17 -14.36 19.40
C GLU A 166 2.77 -13.15 18.55
N SER A 167 1.94 -13.40 17.55
CA SER A 167 1.35 -12.37 16.71
C SER A 167 -0.12 -12.64 16.43
N GLN A 168 -0.87 -11.58 16.16
CA GLN A 168 -2.26 -11.64 15.71
C GLN A 168 -2.43 -10.71 14.52
N THR A 169 -3.10 -11.23 13.47
CA THR A 169 -3.32 -10.49 12.22
C THR A 169 -4.79 -10.12 12.07
N PHE A 170 -5.04 -8.89 11.69
CA PHE A 170 -6.35 -8.31 11.43
C PHE A 170 -6.42 -7.93 9.96
N THR A 171 -7.43 -8.44 9.25
CA THR A 171 -7.61 -8.18 7.82
C THR A 171 -8.97 -7.56 7.55
N GLY A 172 -9.05 -6.75 6.51
CA GLY A 172 -10.29 -6.14 6.10
C GLY A 172 -10.14 -5.31 4.83
N SER A 173 -11.19 -4.55 4.52
CA SER A 173 -11.18 -3.69 3.35
C SER A 173 -12.06 -2.45 3.59
N PHE A 174 -11.80 -1.40 2.81
CA PHE A 174 -12.65 -0.22 2.73
C PHE A 174 -12.57 0.39 1.33
N GLU A 175 -13.50 1.27 1.02
CA GLU A 175 -13.52 2.04 -0.22
C GLU A 175 -13.17 3.50 0.08
N ILE A 176 -12.26 4.06 -0.71
CA ILE A 176 -11.93 5.50 -0.68
C ILE A 176 -13.07 6.25 -1.39
N ASP A 177 -13.60 7.30 -0.75
CA ASP A 177 -14.53 8.20 -1.41
C ASP A 177 -13.79 9.07 -2.44
N GLY A 178 -13.78 8.60 -3.68
CA GLY A 178 -13.03 9.25 -4.77
C GLY A 178 -13.57 10.63 -5.18
N GLU A 179 -14.76 11.03 -4.71
CA GLU A 179 -15.32 12.35 -4.95
C GLU A 179 -14.97 13.34 -3.83
N ALA A 180 -14.87 12.86 -2.59
CA ALA A 180 -14.70 13.69 -1.40
C ALA A 180 -13.29 13.67 -0.82
N TRP A 181 -12.52 12.58 -0.99
CA TRP A 181 -11.19 12.45 -0.37
C TRP A 181 -10.05 12.59 -1.39
N ASN A 182 -8.95 13.18 -0.94
CA ASN A 182 -7.70 13.16 -1.70
C ASN A 182 -7.03 11.80 -1.52
N GLN A 183 -7.10 10.95 -2.56
CA GLN A 183 -6.59 9.58 -2.55
C GLN A 183 -5.10 9.48 -2.19
N ASP A 184 -4.29 10.49 -2.54
CA ASP A 184 -2.84 10.50 -2.24
C ASP A 184 -2.54 10.79 -0.77
N SER A 185 -3.55 11.21 -0.02
CA SER A 185 -3.43 11.62 1.39
C SER A 185 -4.11 10.64 2.36
N VAL A 186 -4.62 9.51 1.86
CA VAL A 186 -5.29 8.51 2.69
C VAL A 186 -4.25 7.64 3.39
N LYS A 187 -4.42 7.47 4.70
CA LYS A 187 -3.56 6.62 5.54
C LYS A 187 -4.41 5.66 6.38
N ILE A 188 -3.79 4.55 6.73
CA ILE A 188 -4.27 3.69 7.81
C ILE A 188 -3.43 3.99 9.06
N ILE A 189 -4.11 4.12 10.19
CA ILE A 189 -3.51 4.18 11.52
C ILE A 189 -4.01 2.97 12.29
N SER A 190 -3.08 2.20 12.86
CA SER A 190 -3.37 1.13 13.80
C SER A 190 -2.74 1.43 15.14
N LEU A 191 -3.45 1.13 16.22
CA LEU A 191 -2.95 1.33 17.57
C LEU A 191 -3.37 0.20 18.51
N VAL A 192 -2.54 -0.07 19.53
CA VAL A 192 -2.84 -0.96 20.64
C VAL A 192 -3.19 -0.12 21.86
N GLN A 193 -4.40 -0.29 22.39
CA GLN A 193 -4.93 0.48 23.52
C GLN A 193 -5.49 -0.41 24.63
N ASP A 194 -5.22 -0.06 25.88
CA ASP A 194 -5.88 -0.63 27.04
C ASP A 194 -7.22 0.03 27.28
N TYR A 195 -8.30 -0.72 27.27
CA TYR A 195 -9.66 -0.20 27.43
C TYR A 195 -10.10 0.00 28.90
N ASP A 196 -9.26 -0.39 29.87
CA ASP A 196 -9.49 -0.07 31.28
C ASP A 196 -8.83 1.26 31.70
N THR A 197 -7.63 1.54 31.16
CA THR A 197 -6.85 2.75 31.47
C THR A 197 -6.87 3.80 30.38
N TYR A 198 -7.24 3.39 29.18
CA TYR A 198 -7.17 4.15 27.91
C TYR A 198 -5.75 4.44 27.41
N GLU A 199 -4.73 3.86 28.05
CA GLU A 199 -3.34 4.01 27.62
C GLU A 199 -3.12 3.39 26.26
N ILE A 200 -2.48 4.15 25.34
CA ILE A 200 -2.03 3.68 24.02
C ILE A 200 -0.56 3.28 24.16
N PHE A 201 -0.28 2.02 23.90
CA PHE A 201 1.06 1.44 24.02
C PHE A 201 1.88 1.57 22.75
N GLN A 202 1.25 1.42 21.60
CA GLN A 202 1.89 1.47 20.29
C GLN A 202 0.93 2.04 19.27
N VAL A 203 1.47 2.76 18.31
CA VAL A 203 0.75 3.27 17.14
C VAL A 203 1.65 3.22 15.92
N GLN A 204 1.07 2.85 14.79
CA GLN A 204 1.71 2.88 13.49
C GLN A 204 0.79 3.54 12.47
N GLN A 205 1.36 4.23 11.48
CA GLN A 205 0.63 4.79 10.35
C GLN A 205 1.35 4.48 9.04
N LEU A 206 0.57 4.27 7.99
CA LEU A 206 1.10 4.08 6.64
C LEU A 206 0.15 4.71 5.62
N ASN A 207 0.70 5.39 4.60
CA ASN A 207 -0.08 5.82 3.45
C ASN A 207 -0.46 4.59 2.61
N VAL A 208 -1.70 4.53 2.14
CA VAL A 208 -2.17 3.38 1.35
C VAL A 208 -1.49 3.23 -0.02
N ASN A 209 -0.75 4.24 -0.45
CA ASN A 209 0.09 4.18 -1.65
C ASN A 209 1.53 3.70 -1.36
N GLU A 210 1.86 3.43 -0.08
CA GLU A 210 3.18 2.99 0.38
C GLU A 210 3.16 1.55 0.88
N PHE A 211 2.17 0.74 0.47
CA PHE A 211 2.15 -0.69 0.77
C PHE A 211 3.30 -1.41 0.05
N ASP A 212 3.92 -2.34 0.74
CA ASP A 212 4.99 -3.22 0.28
C ASP A 212 4.66 -4.62 0.80
N THR A 213 4.04 -5.45 -0.07
CA THR A 213 3.37 -6.67 0.38
C THR A 213 4.35 -7.78 0.74
N ASP A 214 5.44 -7.92 0.02
CA ASP A 214 6.46 -8.96 0.25
C ASP A 214 7.68 -8.45 1.02
N GLN A 215 7.69 -7.14 1.35
CA GLN A 215 8.70 -6.47 2.17
C GLN A 215 10.10 -6.51 1.55
N ASP A 216 10.18 -6.41 0.25
CA ASP A 216 11.44 -6.36 -0.48
C ASP A 216 12.05 -4.94 -0.57
N GLY A 217 11.29 -3.92 -0.14
CA GLY A 217 11.66 -2.52 -0.13
C GLY A 217 11.17 -1.73 -1.36
N ILE A 218 10.44 -2.38 -2.27
CA ILE A 218 9.77 -1.75 -3.40
C ILE A 218 8.27 -1.66 -3.10
N MET A 219 7.67 -0.51 -3.31
CA MET A 219 6.24 -0.33 -3.08
C MET A 219 5.44 -1.06 -4.16
N ASN A 220 4.30 -1.65 -3.82
CA ASN A 220 3.45 -2.42 -4.73
C ASN A 220 3.16 -1.71 -6.08
N ASN A 221 3.10 -0.38 -6.10
CA ASN A 221 2.85 0.39 -7.33
C ASN A 221 4.05 0.45 -8.29
N ASP A 222 5.24 0.22 -7.78
CA ASP A 222 6.52 0.26 -8.51
C ASP A 222 7.14 -1.13 -8.62
N ASP A 223 6.47 -2.15 -8.03
CA ASP A 223 6.94 -3.52 -7.91
C ASP A 223 6.41 -4.39 -9.05
N ASN A 224 7.31 -5.02 -9.78
CA ASN A 224 6.98 -5.93 -10.86
C ASN A 224 6.65 -7.36 -10.40
N CYS A 225 6.79 -7.65 -9.08
CA CYS A 225 6.39 -8.92 -8.43
C CYS A 225 5.81 -8.70 -7.03
N MET A 226 4.73 -7.97 -6.87
CA MET A 226 4.14 -7.50 -5.60
C MET A 226 4.06 -8.50 -4.44
N THR A 227 4.17 -9.80 -4.69
CA THR A 227 4.02 -10.87 -3.68
C THR A 227 5.25 -11.76 -3.55
N ASP A 228 6.28 -11.54 -4.37
CA ASP A 228 7.47 -12.38 -4.45
C ASP A 228 8.72 -11.53 -4.32
N TYR A 229 9.39 -11.62 -3.17
CA TYR A 229 10.57 -10.85 -2.79
C TYR A 229 11.63 -10.75 -3.89
N ASN A 230 11.74 -9.59 -4.54
CA ASN A 230 12.67 -9.34 -5.65
C ASN A 230 13.23 -7.91 -5.68
N PRO A 231 13.99 -7.48 -4.67
CA PRO A 231 14.45 -6.10 -4.50
C PRO A 231 15.33 -5.57 -5.65
N GLY A 232 15.75 -6.45 -6.55
CA GLY A 232 16.54 -6.11 -7.75
C GLY A 232 15.66 -5.77 -8.95
N GLN A 233 14.37 -6.11 -8.91
CA GLN A 233 13.37 -5.83 -9.95
C GLN A 233 13.83 -6.31 -11.35
N GLU A 234 14.52 -7.47 -11.37
CA GLU A 234 14.94 -8.09 -12.62
C GLU A 234 13.70 -8.46 -13.45
N ASP A 235 13.74 -8.11 -14.72
CA ASP A 235 12.71 -8.35 -15.73
C ASP A 235 13.48 -8.54 -17.06
N ILE A 236 13.79 -9.77 -17.37
CA ILE A 236 14.72 -10.11 -18.45
C ILE A 236 14.09 -9.93 -19.83
N ASP A 237 12.79 -10.21 -19.97
CA ASP A 237 12.10 -10.08 -21.25
C ASP A 237 11.43 -8.72 -21.46
N GLY A 238 11.28 -7.92 -20.38
CA GLY A 238 10.81 -6.54 -20.43
C GLY A 238 9.30 -6.42 -20.60
N ASP A 239 8.53 -7.44 -20.18
CA ASP A 239 7.07 -7.43 -20.29
C ASP A 239 6.36 -6.72 -19.11
N GLY A 240 7.11 -6.39 -18.04
CA GLY A 240 6.62 -5.69 -16.84
C GLY A 240 6.30 -6.62 -15.68
N MET A 241 6.39 -7.94 -15.84
CA MET A 241 6.37 -8.93 -14.77
C MET A 241 7.82 -9.29 -14.41
N GLY A 242 8.17 -9.34 -13.14
CA GLY A 242 9.56 -9.62 -12.75
C GLY A 242 9.90 -11.10 -12.79
N ASP A 243 11.20 -11.39 -13.01
CA ASP A 243 11.77 -12.75 -13.09
C ASP A 243 11.36 -13.65 -11.90
N ALA A 244 11.08 -13.07 -10.74
CA ALA A 244 10.74 -13.82 -9.52
C ALA A 244 9.34 -14.41 -9.55
N CYS A 245 8.39 -13.75 -10.17
CA CYS A 245 6.99 -14.13 -10.24
C CYS A 245 6.57 -14.57 -11.65
N ASP A 246 7.39 -14.28 -12.67
CA ASP A 246 7.15 -14.73 -14.04
C ASP A 246 7.67 -16.15 -14.24
N ILE A 247 6.75 -17.09 -14.38
CA ILE A 247 7.08 -18.48 -14.68
C ILE A 247 7.64 -18.67 -16.09
N CYS A 248 7.46 -17.67 -16.94
CA CYS A 248 7.85 -17.71 -18.35
C CYS A 248 9.25 -17.15 -18.59
N ASP A 249 9.82 -16.48 -17.63
CA ASP A 249 11.07 -15.75 -17.74
C ASP A 249 12.34 -16.61 -17.59
N ASN A 250 12.22 -17.90 -17.67
CA ASN A 250 13.36 -18.79 -17.56
C ASN A 250 14.29 -18.62 -18.75
N ALA A 251 15.23 -17.68 -18.66
CA ALA A 251 16.40 -17.55 -19.53
C ALA A 251 16.17 -16.93 -20.92
N ASN A 252 15.33 -15.90 -21.05
CA ASN A 252 15.10 -15.22 -22.33
C ASN A 252 14.66 -16.17 -23.45
N ILE A 253 13.87 -17.16 -23.11
CA ILE A 253 13.43 -18.18 -24.06
C ILE A 253 12.19 -17.72 -24.81
N PHE A 254 11.19 -17.21 -24.09
CA PHE A 254 9.90 -16.79 -24.65
C PHE A 254 9.91 -15.32 -25.09
N ILE A 255 10.91 -14.94 -25.86
CA ILE A 255 10.95 -13.60 -26.49
C ILE A 255 9.87 -13.49 -27.57
N PRO A 256 9.42 -12.26 -27.94
CA PRO A 256 8.42 -12.07 -28.98
C PRO A 256 8.72 -12.85 -30.25
N GLY A 257 7.84 -13.80 -30.57
CA GLY A 257 7.95 -14.69 -31.73
C GLY A 257 8.48 -16.09 -31.45
N ASN A 258 9.20 -16.35 -30.35
CA ASN A 258 9.58 -17.69 -29.94
C ASN A 258 8.50 -18.33 -29.06
N VAL A 259 7.41 -18.74 -29.70
CA VAL A 259 6.19 -19.24 -29.05
C VAL A 259 6.36 -20.64 -28.48
N ASN A 260 7.21 -21.45 -29.07
CA ASN A 260 7.47 -22.84 -28.65
C ASN A 260 8.60 -22.98 -27.62
N GLY A 261 9.34 -21.87 -27.35
CA GLY A 261 10.44 -21.86 -26.41
C GLY A 261 11.68 -22.64 -26.85
N ASP A 262 11.90 -22.83 -28.13
CA ASP A 262 13.02 -23.60 -28.57
C ASP A 262 14.30 -22.79 -28.74
N LEU A 263 15.46 -23.48 -28.58
CA LEU A 263 16.77 -22.90 -28.62
C LEU A 263 17.65 -23.63 -29.67
N TRP A 264 18.37 -22.87 -30.49
CA TRP A 264 19.37 -23.41 -31.38
C TRP A 264 20.75 -23.38 -30.73
N TRP A 265 21.43 -24.53 -30.75
CA TRP A 265 22.81 -24.67 -30.33
C TRP A 265 23.71 -24.67 -31.55
N TYR A 266 24.51 -23.61 -31.74
CA TYR A 266 25.56 -23.67 -32.77
C TYR A 266 26.77 -24.41 -32.22
N ASP A 267 27.17 -25.48 -32.93
CA ASP A 267 28.38 -26.31 -32.63
C ASP A 267 29.67 -25.59 -33.06
N THR A 268 29.89 -24.36 -32.63
CA THR A 268 31.07 -23.56 -32.93
C THR A 268 31.93 -23.23 -31.73
N GLY A 269 31.72 -23.93 -30.60
CA GLY A 269 32.47 -23.70 -29.36
C GLY A 269 32.04 -22.49 -28.55
N ASN A 270 30.95 -21.84 -28.92
CA ASN A 270 30.27 -20.85 -28.12
C ASN A 270 29.15 -21.59 -27.37
N LEU A 271 29.14 -21.46 -26.03
CA LEU A 271 28.20 -22.18 -25.16
C LEU A 271 26.87 -21.44 -24.98
N ASP A 272 26.65 -20.33 -25.65
CA ASP A 272 25.44 -19.54 -25.49
C ASP A 272 24.38 -20.01 -26.50
N PRO A 273 23.23 -20.52 -26.05
CA PRO A 273 22.11 -20.84 -26.91
C PRO A 273 21.53 -19.57 -27.56
N THR A 274 21.06 -19.71 -28.78
CA THR A 274 20.29 -18.64 -29.46
C THR A 274 18.85 -19.08 -29.59
N VAL A 275 17.94 -18.11 -29.36
CA VAL A 275 16.53 -18.33 -29.57
C VAL A 275 16.22 -18.56 -31.03
N SER A 276 15.40 -19.56 -31.34
CA SER A 276 14.96 -19.85 -32.70
C SER A 276 13.55 -19.32 -32.90
N VAL A 277 13.34 -18.52 -33.93
CA VAL A 277 11.98 -18.14 -34.35
C VAL A 277 11.77 -18.67 -35.76
N ASP A 278 10.94 -19.69 -35.89
CA ASP A 278 10.76 -20.40 -37.14
C ASP A 278 9.31 -20.90 -37.38
N ILE A 279 9.12 -21.81 -38.30
CA ILE A 279 7.79 -22.32 -38.65
C ILE A 279 7.12 -23.11 -37.51
N PHE A 280 7.90 -23.63 -36.55
CA PHE A 280 7.35 -24.37 -35.43
C PHE A 280 6.66 -23.41 -34.43
N ASP A 281 7.14 -22.16 -34.32
CA ASP A 281 6.47 -21.13 -33.55
C ASP A 281 5.12 -20.78 -34.15
N VAL A 282 5.04 -20.70 -35.47
CA VAL A 282 3.74 -20.46 -36.14
C VAL A 282 2.76 -21.58 -35.86
N LEU A 283 3.22 -22.83 -35.78
CA LEU A 283 2.34 -23.97 -35.43
C LEU A 283 1.93 -23.91 -33.97
N SER A 284 2.83 -23.59 -33.06
CA SER A 284 2.50 -23.40 -31.63
C SER A 284 1.53 -22.24 -31.40
N LEU A 285 1.75 -21.13 -32.08
CA LEU A 285 0.83 -19.99 -32.02
C LEU A 285 -0.57 -20.33 -32.57
N ALA A 286 -0.63 -21.12 -33.65
CA ALA A 286 -1.92 -21.59 -34.16
C ALA A 286 -2.64 -22.54 -33.20
N ASP A 287 -1.89 -23.36 -32.45
CA ASP A 287 -2.46 -24.23 -31.41
C ASP A 287 -3.00 -23.38 -30.24
N ILE A 288 -2.28 -22.35 -29.78
CA ILE A 288 -2.72 -21.40 -28.75
C ILE A 288 -4.02 -20.70 -29.19
N VAL A 289 -4.04 -20.15 -30.38
CA VAL A 289 -5.24 -19.47 -30.94
C VAL A 289 -6.44 -20.40 -31.02
N THR A 290 -6.23 -21.69 -31.33
CA THR A 290 -7.32 -22.66 -31.48
C THR A 290 -7.76 -23.27 -30.16
N SER A 291 -6.85 -23.46 -29.20
CA SER A 291 -7.15 -23.99 -27.87
C SER A 291 -7.71 -22.93 -26.93
N GLY A 292 -7.31 -21.66 -27.14
CA GLY A 292 -7.58 -20.56 -26.22
C GLY A 292 -6.77 -20.66 -24.91
N ASP A 293 -5.58 -21.28 -24.98
CA ASP A 293 -4.67 -21.40 -23.84
C ASP A 293 -3.95 -20.06 -23.60
N GLN A 294 -4.43 -19.31 -22.60
CA GLN A 294 -3.89 -18.00 -22.22
C GLN A 294 -2.83 -18.09 -21.10
N GLU A 295 -2.62 -19.29 -20.55
CA GLU A 295 -1.69 -19.50 -19.42
C GLU A 295 -0.34 -20.01 -19.88
N SER A 296 -0.14 -20.28 -21.17
CA SER A 296 1.14 -20.77 -21.68
C SER A 296 2.12 -19.61 -21.90
N CYS A 297 3.39 -19.82 -21.59
CA CYS A 297 4.46 -18.86 -21.89
C CYS A 297 4.50 -18.47 -23.38
N GLY A 298 4.13 -19.38 -24.25
CA GLY A 298 3.96 -19.08 -25.67
C GLY A 298 2.85 -18.07 -25.99
N TYR A 299 1.90 -17.86 -25.08
CA TYR A 299 0.85 -16.85 -25.27
C TYR A 299 1.44 -15.43 -25.22
N GLN A 300 2.26 -15.12 -24.22
CA GLN A 300 2.94 -13.83 -24.13
C GLN A 300 3.86 -13.58 -25.33
N ALA A 301 4.71 -14.56 -25.64
CA ALA A 301 5.59 -14.50 -26.83
C ALA A 301 4.82 -14.40 -28.16
N GLY A 302 3.56 -14.76 -28.13
CA GLY A 302 2.65 -14.80 -29.30
C GLY A 302 1.90 -13.50 -29.55
N ASP A 303 1.76 -12.57 -28.60
CA ASP A 303 1.12 -11.26 -28.82
C ASP A 303 2.10 -10.28 -29.48
N LEU A 304 2.29 -10.45 -30.78
CA LEU A 304 3.23 -9.66 -31.57
C LEU A 304 2.70 -8.29 -31.98
N THR A 305 1.38 -8.09 -31.87
CA THR A 305 0.73 -6.82 -32.20
C THR A 305 0.55 -5.93 -30.98
N GLY A 306 0.73 -6.48 -29.76
CA GLY A 306 0.67 -5.75 -28.49
C GLY A 306 -0.75 -5.28 -28.13
N GLU A 307 -1.78 -5.99 -28.63
CA GLU A 307 -3.18 -5.66 -28.39
C GLU A 307 -3.76 -6.39 -27.15
N GLY A 308 -2.98 -7.31 -26.55
CA GLY A 308 -3.34 -8.09 -25.36
C GLY A 308 -4.10 -9.38 -25.62
N ASP A 309 -4.47 -9.66 -26.89
CA ASP A 309 -5.18 -10.87 -27.32
C ASP A 309 -4.41 -11.60 -28.42
N VAL A 310 -3.96 -12.81 -28.16
CA VAL A 310 -3.34 -13.67 -29.18
C VAL A 310 -4.39 -14.22 -30.15
N ASN A 311 -4.25 -13.86 -31.43
CA ASN A 311 -5.25 -14.17 -32.46
C ASN A 311 -4.63 -14.37 -33.85
N ILE A 312 -5.44 -14.49 -34.87
CA ILE A 312 -4.99 -14.74 -36.27
C ILE A 312 -4.09 -13.61 -36.81
N ILE A 313 -4.17 -12.38 -36.28
CA ILE A 313 -3.36 -11.25 -36.73
C ILE A 313 -1.90 -11.47 -36.30
N ASP A 314 -1.68 -12.01 -35.12
CA ASP A 314 -0.35 -12.35 -34.59
C ASP A 314 0.30 -13.46 -35.38
N ILE A 315 -0.47 -14.48 -35.81
CA ILE A 315 0.03 -15.50 -36.72
C ILE A 315 0.53 -14.87 -38.03
N ILE A 316 -0.20 -13.91 -38.59
CA ILE A 316 0.21 -13.20 -39.80
C ILE A 316 1.45 -12.35 -39.53
N ALA A 317 1.54 -11.70 -38.38
CA ALA A 317 2.72 -10.92 -37.98
C ALA A 317 3.95 -11.82 -37.86
N LEU A 318 3.83 -12.95 -37.18
CA LEU A 318 4.92 -13.93 -37.02
C LEU A 318 5.42 -14.48 -38.36
N VAL A 319 4.51 -14.88 -39.23
CA VAL A 319 4.86 -15.34 -40.58
C VAL A 319 5.60 -14.24 -41.34
N SER A 320 5.15 -12.99 -41.24
CA SER A 320 5.81 -11.86 -41.90
C SER A 320 7.23 -11.64 -41.35
N MET A 321 7.39 -11.69 -40.01
CA MET A 321 8.72 -11.59 -39.36
C MET A 321 9.70 -12.66 -39.84
N ILE A 322 9.24 -13.91 -39.94
CA ILE A 322 10.07 -15.04 -40.43
C ILE A 322 10.46 -14.84 -41.91
N LEU A 323 9.50 -14.44 -42.75
CA LEU A 323 9.73 -14.26 -44.19
C LEU A 323 10.63 -13.06 -44.51
N ASP A 324 10.51 -11.98 -43.74
CA ASP A 324 11.30 -10.76 -43.93
C ASP A 324 12.72 -10.88 -43.33
N GLY A 325 12.98 -11.94 -42.56
CA GLY A 325 14.28 -12.17 -41.89
C GLY A 325 14.62 -11.08 -40.86
N THR A 326 13.63 -10.42 -40.33
CA THR A 326 13.80 -9.32 -39.37
C THR A 326 14.25 -9.81 -37.99
N LEU A 327 14.07 -11.08 -37.69
CA LEU A 327 14.67 -11.77 -36.55
C LEU A 327 15.98 -12.46 -36.97
N GLY A 328 17.05 -11.68 -37.03
CA GLY A 328 18.38 -12.27 -37.01
C GLY A 328 18.63 -12.84 -35.61
N ASN A 329 19.25 -14.02 -35.52
CA ASN A 329 19.66 -14.72 -34.31
C ASN A 329 19.95 -13.74 -33.15
N VAL A 330 19.02 -13.60 -32.20
CA VAL A 330 19.22 -12.77 -31.01
C VAL A 330 20.08 -13.60 -30.06
N SER A 331 21.31 -13.18 -29.84
CA SER A 331 22.20 -13.80 -28.85
C SER A 331 21.73 -13.36 -27.46
N LEU A 332 21.49 -14.30 -26.57
CA LEU A 332 21.08 -14.08 -25.16
C LEU A 332 21.99 -13.14 -24.35
N ASN A 333 23.13 -12.76 -24.87
CA ASN A 333 24.10 -11.87 -24.21
C ASN A 333 23.90 -10.37 -24.51
N GLN A 334 22.82 -9.95 -25.18
CA GLN A 334 22.55 -8.55 -25.49
C GLN A 334 21.22 -8.05 -24.94
N ALA A 335 20.71 -8.63 -23.86
CA ALA A 335 19.62 -8.05 -23.08
C ALA A 335 20.12 -6.80 -22.33
N GLY A 336 20.17 -5.68 -23.02
CA GLY A 336 20.64 -4.39 -22.48
C GLY A 336 20.59 -3.24 -23.46
N ASP A 337 20.41 -3.50 -24.73
CA ASP A 337 20.30 -2.45 -25.75
C ASP A 337 18.95 -2.54 -26.47
N SER A 338 18.13 -1.56 -26.19
CA SER A 338 16.85 -1.23 -26.81
C SER A 338 16.78 -1.61 -28.29
N ILE A 339 15.84 -2.48 -28.63
CA ILE A 339 15.37 -2.59 -30.01
C ILE A 339 14.38 -1.43 -30.22
N LEU A 340 14.78 -0.50 -31.09
CA LEU A 340 13.91 0.48 -31.70
C LEU A 340 13.13 -0.16 -32.85
#